data_78c6eceff8ac912553ac435ba741aaaf
#
_entry.id   78c6eceff8ac912553ac435ba741aaaf
#
_cell.length_a   1.000
_cell.length_b   1.000
_cell.length_c   1.000
_cell.angle_alpha   90.00
_cell.angle_beta   90.00
_cell.angle_gamma   90.00
#
_symmetry.space_group_name_H-M   'P 1'
#
loop_
_entity.id
_entity.type
_entity.pdbx_description
1 polymer ?
#
loop_
_entity_poly.entity_id
_entity_poly.type
_entity_poly.pdbx_seq_one_letter_code
_entity_poly.pdbx_strand_id
1 'polypeptide(L)'
;MKILFALLSSLLPLCALAADGEVVLVIRDHRFDPAEIRVPAGQKIRVLVHNQDSTPEEFESHELNREKLIAPGTKASIFIGPLKPGRYPFFGEFNEKTARGAVIAE
;
A
#
# COMPACT_ATOMS: atom_id res chain seq x y z
N MET A 1 -44.17 -20.79 18.95
CA MET A 1 -42.77 -21.17 18.70
C MET A 1 -42.03 -20.00 18.11
N LYS A 2 -41.11 -19.44 18.86
CA LYS A 2 -40.34 -18.28 18.39
C LYS A 2 -39.05 -18.79 17.81
N ILE A 3 -38.83 -18.50 16.52
CA ILE A 3 -37.57 -18.81 15.86
C ILE A 3 -36.66 -17.62 16.11
N LEU A 4 -35.62 -17.83 16.91
CA LEU A 4 -34.57 -16.85 17.10
C LEU A 4 -33.61 -16.98 15.93
N PHE A 5 -33.64 -16.00 15.03
CA PHE A 5 -32.58 -15.83 14.07
C PHE A 5 -31.42 -15.09 14.77
N ALA A 6 -30.41 -15.85 15.16
CA ALA A 6 -29.14 -15.23 15.50
C ALA A 6 -28.55 -14.69 14.21
N LEU A 7 -28.63 -13.38 14.02
CA LEU A 7 -27.83 -12.71 13.03
C LEU A 7 -26.37 -12.81 13.48
N LEU A 8 -25.67 -13.81 12.95
CA LEU A 8 -24.23 -13.80 12.99
C LEU A 8 -23.76 -12.72 12.01
N SER A 9 -23.55 -11.52 12.51
CA SER A 9 -22.79 -10.56 11.76
C SER A 9 -21.33 -10.98 11.82
N SER A 10 -20.87 -11.70 10.82
CA SER A 10 -19.45 -11.92 10.66
C SER A 10 -18.84 -10.58 10.28
N LEU A 11 -18.20 -9.94 11.24
CA LEU A 11 -17.31 -8.82 10.98
C LEU A 11 -16.12 -9.38 10.20
N LEU A 12 -16.22 -9.33 8.89
CA LEU A 12 -15.07 -9.51 8.05
C LEU A 12 -14.10 -8.37 8.32
N PRO A 13 -12.83 -8.68 8.65
CA PRO A 13 -11.85 -7.60 8.77
C PRO A 13 -11.86 -6.83 7.47
N LEU A 14 -12.01 -5.52 7.57
CA LEU A 14 -11.80 -4.63 6.45
C LEU A 14 -10.34 -4.82 6.02
N CYS A 15 -10.13 -5.63 4.98
CA CYS A 15 -8.88 -5.60 4.27
C CYS A 15 -8.63 -4.17 3.82
N ALA A 16 -7.42 -3.67 4.02
CA ALA A 16 -7.01 -2.33 3.62
C ALA A 16 -7.06 -2.11 2.10
N LEU A 17 -7.66 -3.04 1.35
CA LEU A 17 -7.94 -2.89 -0.06
C LEU A 17 -9.19 -2.05 -0.22
N ALA A 18 -9.00 -0.84 -0.73
CA ALA A 18 -10.09 -0.14 -1.34
C ALA A 18 -10.64 -0.99 -2.51
N ALA A 19 -11.93 -0.83 -2.82
CA ALA A 19 -12.53 -1.46 -3.99
C ALA A 19 -11.64 -1.23 -5.23
N ASP A 20 -11.65 -2.17 -6.17
CA ASP A 20 -10.96 -2.09 -7.46
C ASP A 20 -9.44 -2.18 -7.42
N GLY A 21 -8.88 -2.86 -6.42
CA GLY A 21 -7.44 -3.09 -6.36
C GLY A 21 -6.63 -1.81 -6.15
N GLU A 22 -7.12 -0.92 -5.31
CA GLU A 22 -6.39 0.27 -4.89
C GLU A 22 -5.96 0.16 -3.43
N VAL A 23 -4.73 0.54 -3.12
CA VAL A 23 -4.23 0.72 -1.77
C VAL A 23 -3.64 2.11 -1.62
N VAL A 24 -3.77 2.67 -0.42
CA VAL A 24 -3.22 3.99 -0.10
C VAL A 24 -1.98 3.84 0.76
N LEU A 25 -0.93 4.54 0.37
CA LEU A 25 0.33 4.60 1.08
C LEU A 25 0.65 6.06 1.38
N VAL A 26 0.82 6.38 2.66
CA VAL A 26 1.12 7.74 3.09
C VAL A 26 2.62 7.87 3.39
N ILE A 27 3.22 8.98 2.98
CA ILE A 27 4.54 9.39 3.42
C ILE A 27 4.36 10.52 4.42
N ARG A 28 4.86 10.32 5.63
CA ARG A 28 4.80 11.30 6.71
C ARG A 28 5.98 11.11 7.64
N ASP A 29 6.63 12.23 7.98
CA ASP A 29 7.83 12.23 8.81
C ASP A 29 8.92 11.30 8.26
N HIS A 30 9.09 11.31 6.94
CA HIS A 30 10.06 10.47 6.22
C HIS A 30 9.87 8.98 6.46
N ARG A 31 8.62 8.55 6.62
CA ARG A 31 8.23 7.14 6.82
C ARG A 31 7.03 6.81 5.94
N PHE A 32 6.92 5.53 5.61
CA PHE A 32 5.74 5.00 4.93
C PHE A 32 4.72 4.48 5.96
N ASP A 33 3.46 4.81 5.75
CA ASP A 33 2.37 4.33 6.57
C ASP A 33 1.19 3.88 5.67
N PRO A 34 0.77 2.61 5.73
CA PRO A 34 1.36 1.52 6.49
C PRO A 34 2.71 1.07 5.92
N ALA A 35 3.58 0.53 6.76
CA ALA A 35 4.87 0.01 6.30
C ALA A 35 4.72 -1.28 5.48
N GLU A 36 3.69 -2.06 5.73
CA GLU A 36 3.36 -3.22 4.92
C GLU A 36 2.00 -3.05 4.28
N ILE A 37 1.93 -3.16 2.97
CA ILE A 37 0.68 -3.16 2.22
C ILE A 37 0.43 -4.56 1.65
N ARG A 38 -0.77 -5.09 1.96
CA ARG A 38 -1.17 -6.43 1.52
C ARG A 38 -2.05 -6.30 0.30
N VAL A 39 -1.72 -7.07 -0.73
CA VAL A 39 -2.43 -7.04 -2.01
C VAL A 39 -2.73 -8.47 -2.45
N PRO A 40 -3.82 -8.68 -3.20
CA PRO A 40 -4.07 -9.98 -3.80
C PRO A 40 -3.02 -10.28 -4.88
N ALA A 41 -2.44 -11.47 -4.82
CA ALA A 41 -1.56 -11.96 -5.88
C ALA A 41 -2.33 -12.11 -7.19
N GLY A 42 -1.64 -11.91 -8.30
CA GLY A 42 -2.23 -12.13 -9.62
C GLY A 42 -3.14 -11.00 -10.13
N GLN A 43 -3.22 -9.89 -9.41
CA GLN A 43 -4.03 -8.74 -9.81
C GLN A 43 -3.18 -7.49 -10.00
N LYS A 44 -3.59 -6.66 -10.94
CA LYS A 44 -3.02 -5.32 -11.09
C LYS A 44 -3.55 -4.42 -9.97
N ILE A 45 -2.65 -3.75 -9.26
CA ILE A 45 -2.97 -2.90 -8.11
C ILE A 45 -2.49 -1.48 -8.38
N ARG A 46 -3.33 -0.51 -8.05
CA ARG A 46 -2.95 0.89 -8.00
C ARG A 46 -2.55 1.25 -6.58
N VAL A 47 -1.29 1.62 -6.40
CA VAL A 47 -0.81 2.19 -5.15
C VAL A 47 -0.90 3.70 -5.26
N LEU A 48 -1.79 4.31 -4.48
CA LEU A 48 -1.90 5.75 -4.39
C LEU A 48 -1.00 6.25 -3.27
N VAL A 49 0.10 6.89 -3.62
CA VAL A 49 1.06 7.42 -2.66
C VAL A 49 0.72 8.88 -2.39
N HIS A 50 0.48 9.22 -1.13
CA HIS A 50 0.22 10.57 -0.69
C HIS A 50 1.40 11.08 0.16
N ASN A 51 2.19 11.98 -0.40
CA ASN A 51 3.29 12.60 0.33
C ASN A 51 2.75 13.78 1.14
N GLN A 52 2.65 13.59 2.45
CA GLN A 52 2.19 14.62 3.38
C GLN A 52 3.32 15.48 3.93
N ASP A 53 4.56 15.17 3.56
CA ASP A 53 5.71 15.95 3.99
C ASP A 53 5.89 17.22 3.13
N SER A 54 6.64 18.15 3.66
CA SER A 54 7.03 19.39 2.96
C SER A 54 8.24 19.20 2.04
N THR A 55 8.80 18.01 1.99
CA THR A 55 9.94 17.64 1.16
C THR A 55 9.52 16.56 0.15
N PRO A 56 10.18 16.49 -1.02
CA PRO A 56 9.90 15.42 -1.97
C PRO A 56 10.41 14.08 -1.46
N GLU A 57 9.78 13.02 -1.93
CA GLU A 57 10.27 11.66 -1.70
C GLU A 57 10.24 10.89 -3.01
N GLU A 58 11.15 9.97 -3.16
CA GLU A 58 11.17 9.06 -4.29
C GLU A 58 10.89 7.65 -3.82
N PHE A 59 9.72 7.12 -4.23
CA PHE A 59 9.40 5.72 -4.02
C PHE A 59 10.25 4.87 -4.94
N GLU A 60 10.94 3.88 -4.40
CA GLU A 60 11.77 2.98 -5.19
C GLU A 60 11.63 1.54 -4.73
N SER A 61 11.55 0.64 -5.69
CA SER A 61 11.55 -0.80 -5.44
C SER A 61 12.24 -1.51 -6.59
N HIS A 62 13.32 -2.20 -6.27
CA HIS A 62 14.03 -3.04 -7.25
C HIS A 62 13.17 -4.27 -7.60
N GLU A 63 12.56 -4.87 -6.60
CA GLU A 63 11.75 -6.09 -6.74
C GLU A 63 10.47 -5.84 -7.55
N LEU A 64 9.89 -4.65 -7.44
CA LEU A 64 8.72 -4.25 -8.22
C LEU A 64 9.10 -3.59 -9.55
N ASN A 65 10.37 -3.26 -9.73
CA ASN A 65 10.86 -2.49 -10.86
C ASN A 65 10.07 -1.17 -11.03
N ARG A 66 10.00 -0.41 -9.95
CA ARG A 66 9.29 0.87 -9.91
C ARG A 66 10.11 1.95 -9.26
N GLU A 67 9.96 3.14 -9.80
CA GLU A 67 10.58 4.36 -9.32
C GLU A 67 9.61 5.51 -9.59
N LYS A 68 9.32 6.32 -8.57
CA LYS A 68 8.38 7.43 -8.71
C LYS A 68 8.74 8.55 -7.76
N LEU A 69 8.95 9.75 -8.30
CA LEU A 69 9.11 10.97 -7.53
C LEU A 69 7.73 11.50 -7.13
N ILE A 70 7.54 11.78 -5.85
CA ILE A 70 6.31 12.36 -5.33
C ILE A 70 6.64 13.71 -4.71
N ALA A 71 6.19 14.79 -5.35
CA ALA A 71 6.42 16.14 -4.88
C ALA A 71 5.77 16.38 -3.50
N PRO A 72 6.27 17.37 -2.72
CA PRO A 72 5.69 17.69 -1.41
C PRO A 72 4.20 17.95 -1.49
N GLY A 73 3.43 17.36 -0.57
CA GLY A 73 2.00 17.59 -0.44
C GLY A 73 1.16 17.06 -1.60
N THR A 74 1.70 16.21 -2.46
CA THR A 74 0.98 15.68 -3.63
C THR A 74 0.71 14.18 -3.53
N LYS A 75 -0.13 13.71 -4.43
CA LYS A 75 -0.44 12.30 -4.61
C LYS A 75 0.08 11.82 -5.96
N ALA A 76 0.53 10.58 -6.00
CA ALA A 76 0.96 9.93 -7.23
C ALA A 76 0.47 8.48 -7.26
N SER A 77 0.15 7.98 -8.44
CA SER A 77 -0.25 6.59 -8.62
C SER A 77 0.92 5.76 -9.13
N ILE A 78 1.09 4.60 -8.52
CA ILE A 78 2.05 3.60 -8.96
C ILE A 78 1.29 2.32 -9.21
N PHE A 79 1.36 1.79 -10.43
CA PHE A 79 0.71 0.53 -10.76
C PHE A 79 1.70 -0.61 -10.60
N ILE A 80 1.29 -1.65 -9.87
CA ILE A 80 2.10 -2.84 -9.63
C ILE A 80 1.31 -4.09 -9.98
N GLY A 81 2.01 -5.17 -10.24
CA GLY A 81 1.39 -6.46 -10.52
C GLY A 81 0.97 -6.65 -11.97
N PRO A 82 0.39 -7.81 -12.24
CA PRO A 82 0.12 -8.94 -11.34
C PRO A 82 1.40 -9.50 -10.69
N LEU A 83 1.35 -9.72 -9.39
CA LEU A 83 2.48 -10.24 -8.63
C LEU A 83 2.26 -11.70 -8.24
N LYS A 84 3.33 -12.47 -8.22
CA LYS A 84 3.33 -13.77 -7.57
C LYS A 84 3.28 -13.58 -6.06
N PRO A 85 2.76 -14.54 -5.29
CA PRO A 85 2.83 -14.47 -3.84
C PRO A 85 4.26 -14.24 -3.36
N GLY A 86 4.44 -13.29 -2.46
CA GLY A 86 5.77 -12.97 -1.95
C GLY A 86 5.85 -11.60 -1.31
N ARG A 87 7.06 -11.25 -0.91
CA ARG A 87 7.39 -9.98 -0.27
C ARG A 87 8.23 -9.14 -1.22
N TYR A 88 7.81 -7.92 -1.44
CA TYR A 88 8.44 -6.98 -2.37
C TYR A 88 8.79 -5.69 -1.61
N PRO A 89 10.05 -5.56 -1.14
CA PRO A 89 10.48 -4.37 -0.43
C PRO A 89 10.45 -3.12 -1.29
N PHE A 90 10.16 -2.00 -0.66
CA PHE A 90 10.32 -0.66 -1.24
C PHE A 90 10.93 0.29 -0.21
N PHE A 91 11.43 1.40 -0.67
CA PHE A 91 12.03 2.41 0.19
C PHE A 91 11.89 3.79 -0.43
N GLY A 92 12.10 4.81 0.42
CA GLY A 92 12.21 6.19 -0.01
C GLY A 92 13.67 6.55 -0.21
N GLU A 93 14.06 6.82 -1.44
CA GLU A 93 15.48 7.05 -1.77
C GLU A 93 16.07 8.26 -1.05
N PHE A 94 15.25 9.27 -0.76
CA PHE A 94 15.73 10.47 -0.09
C PHE A 94 15.80 10.31 1.44
N ASN A 95 15.26 9.22 2.00
CA ASN A 95 15.24 8.95 3.44
C ASN A 95 15.34 7.45 3.71
N GLU A 96 16.38 6.81 3.22
CA GLU A 96 16.49 5.34 3.22
C GLU A 96 16.51 4.71 4.61
N LYS A 97 16.93 5.45 5.62
CA LYS A 97 17.01 4.93 7.00
C LYS A 97 15.63 4.80 7.66
N THR A 98 14.69 5.64 7.26
CA THR A 98 13.37 5.71 7.88
C THR A 98 12.23 5.30 6.95
N ALA A 99 12.32 5.63 5.67
CA ALA A 99 11.30 5.35 4.70
C ALA A 99 11.51 3.95 4.09
N ARG A 100 10.92 2.93 4.75
CA ARG A 100 11.01 1.55 4.31
C ARG A 100 9.69 0.83 4.49
N GLY A 101 9.37 -0.04 3.56
CA GLY A 101 8.19 -0.86 3.62
C GLY A 101 8.26 -2.05 2.67
N ALA A 102 7.15 -2.74 2.56
CA ALA A 102 7.03 -3.85 1.63
C ALA A 102 5.59 -4.05 1.17
N VAL A 103 5.48 -4.55 -0.06
CA VAL A 103 4.24 -5.12 -0.56
C VAL A 103 4.25 -6.61 -0.26
N ILE A 104 3.16 -7.09 0.35
CA ILE A 104 2.94 -8.52 0.59
C ILE A 104 1.84 -8.98 -0.36
N ALA A 105 2.19 -9.79 -1.34
CA ALA A 105 1.23 -10.39 -2.26
C ALA A 105 0.85 -11.79 -1.76
N GLU A 106 -0.44 -12.01 -1.60
CA GLU A 106 -0.96 -13.27 -1.05
C GLU A 106 -2.30 -13.71 -1.64
#